data_b35a5876994dafe9b2986876f81bb621
#
_entry.id   b35a5876994dafe9b2986876f81bb621
#
_cell.length_a   1.000
_cell.length_b   1.000
_cell.length_c   1.000
_cell.angle_alpha   90.00
_cell.angle_beta   90.00
_cell.angle_gamma   90.00
#
_symmetry.space_group_name_H-M   'P 1'
#
loop_
_entity.id
_entity.type
_entity.pdbx_description
1 polymer ?
#
loop_
_entity_poly.entity_id
_entity_poly.type
_entity_poly.pdbx_seq_one_letter_code
_entity_poly.pdbx_strand_id
1 'polypeptide(L)'
;MYSVDDQMIKPYFKLENVEKGVLMLATKLYGLKFVQNNEVPVYHKDVKVMEVYDGERLMGLLYFDYFPRAGKKSGAWMTLFRENSINAKGEETRPLVSLVLNFTKPTENEPALLTF
;
A
#
# COMPACT_ATOMS: atom_id res chain seq x y z
N MET A 1 6.02 20.15 -28.62
CA MET A 1 6.20 19.62 -27.27
C MET A 1 4.94 19.93 -26.50
N TYR A 2 4.40 19.01 -25.76
CA TYR A 2 3.13 19.16 -25.04
C TYR A 2 3.36 20.04 -23.81
N SER A 3 2.66 21.18 -23.74
CA SER A 3 2.73 22.08 -22.57
C SER A 3 1.85 21.49 -21.43
N VAL A 4 2.40 20.54 -20.68
CA VAL A 4 1.74 19.91 -19.55
C VAL A 4 2.32 20.51 -18.28
N ASP A 5 1.45 21.08 -17.44
CA ASP A 5 1.79 21.55 -16.11
C ASP A 5 1.37 20.50 -15.09
N ASP A 6 2.27 20.17 -14.15
CA ASP A 6 2.02 19.20 -13.08
C ASP A 6 0.77 19.54 -12.26
N GLN A 7 0.46 20.82 -12.09
CA GLN A 7 -0.75 21.26 -11.40
C GLN A 7 -2.05 20.93 -12.15
N MET A 8 -1.99 20.86 -13.48
CA MET A 8 -3.15 20.51 -14.32
C MET A 8 -3.51 19.03 -14.23
N ILE A 9 -2.51 18.16 -14.02
CA ILE A 9 -2.69 16.72 -13.97
C ILE A 9 -2.89 16.18 -12.55
N LYS A 10 -2.44 16.91 -11.53
CA LYS A 10 -2.56 16.52 -10.12
C LYS A 10 -3.96 16.08 -9.69
N PRO A 11 -5.08 16.72 -10.11
CA PRO A 11 -6.44 16.29 -9.74
C PRO A 11 -6.81 14.87 -10.22
N TYR A 12 -6.12 14.35 -11.23
CA TYR A 12 -6.34 12.99 -11.73
C TYR A 12 -5.67 11.91 -10.87
N PHE A 13 -4.75 12.30 -10.00
CA PHE A 13 -3.98 11.39 -9.15
C PHE A 13 -4.44 11.41 -7.69
N LYS A 14 -5.72 11.15 -7.47
CA LYS A 14 -6.22 10.87 -6.12
C LYS A 14 -5.61 9.57 -5.62
N LEU A 15 -5.16 9.56 -4.37
CA LEU A 15 -4.51 8.40 -3.75
C LEU A 15 -5.35 7.12 -3.93
N GLU A 16 -6.65 7.18 -3.68
CA GLU A 16 -7.55 6.02 -3.80
C GLU A 16 -7.59 5.45 -5.22
N ASN A 17 -7.56 6.32 -6.24
CA ASN A 17 -7.58 5.91 -7.64
C ASN A 17 -6.24 5.29 -8.05
N VAL A 18 -5.14 5.87 -7.61
CA VAL A 18 -3.79 5.32 -7.86
C VAL A 18 -3.61 3.98 -7.17
N GLU A 19 -4.03 3.84 -5.92
CA GLU A 19 -4.02 2.57 -5.19
C GLU A 19 -4.80 1.50 -5.95
N LYS A 20 -6.05 1.79 -6.34
CA LYS A 20 -6.87 0.87 -7.15
C LYS A 20 -6.18 0.48 -8.44
N GLY A 21 -5.55 1.44 -9.13
CA GLY A 21 -4.83 1.19 -10.38
C GLY A 21 -3.65 0.24 -10.19
N VAL A 22 -2.85 0.44 -9.16
CA VAL A 22 -1.70 -0.42 -8.83
C VAL A 22 -2.14 -1.84 -8.47
N LEU A 23 -3.14 -1.97 -7.60
CA LEU A 23 -3.68 -3.27 -7.20
C LEU A 23 -4.34 -4.00 -8.38
N MET A 24 -5.06 -3.28 -9.24
CA MET A 24 -5.64 -3.83 -10.46
C MET A 24 -4.55 -4.33 -11.42
N LEU A 25 -3.46 -3.60 -11.57
CA LEU A 25 -2.33 -4.01 -12.40
C LEU A 25 -1.71 -5.31 -11.88
N ALA A 26 -1.48 -5.43 -10.57
CA ALA A 26 -0.98 -6.64 -9.95
C ALA A 26 -1.95 -7.82 -10.14
N THR A 27 -3.25 -7.58 -10.04
CA THR A 27 -4.27 -8.59 -10.31
C THR A 27 -4.22 -9.06 -11.76
N LYS A 28 -4.10 -8.14 -12.72
CA LYS A 28 -4.04 -8.49 -14.16
C LYS A 28 -2.76 -9.23 -14.54
N LEU A 29 -1.62 -8.86 -13.96
CA LEU A 29 -0.32 -9.47 -14.29
C LEU A 29 -0.09 -10.80 -13.57
N TYR A 30 -0.52 -10.93 -12.34
CA TYR A 30 -0.17 -12.05 -11.46
C TYR A 30 -1.37 -12.82 -10.92
N GLY A 31 -2.60 -12.40 -11.22
CA GLY A 31 -3.82 -13.04 -10.72
C GLY A 31 -4.06 -12.84 -9.21
N LEU A 32 -3.36 -11.90 -8.57
CA LEU A 32 -3.48 -11.68 -7.13
C LEU A 32 -4.80 -10.98 -6.78
N LYS A 33 -5.35 -11.34 -5.63
CA LYS A 33 -6.52 -10.72 -5.03
C LYS A 33 -6.13 -9.99 -3.75
N PHE A 34 -6.63 -8.78 -3.59
CA PHE A 34 -6.39 -7.92 -2.43
C PHE A 34 -7.68 -7.70 -1.66
N VAL A 35 -7.66 -7.96 -0.37
CA VAL A 35 -8.81 -7.78 0.54
C VAL A 35 -8.39 -6.94 1.73
N GLN A 36 -9.07 -5.81 1.95
CA GLN A 36 -8.79 -4.98 3.11
C GLN A 36 -9.20 -5.70 4.40
N ASN A 37 -8.31 -5.72 5.39
CA ASN A 37 -8.56 -6.27 6.70
C ASN A 37 -8.38 -5.19 7.77
N ASN A 38 -9.48 -4.84 8.46
CA ASN A 38 -9.49 -3.82 9.51
C ASN A 38 -9.30 -4.39 10.92
N GLU A 39 -9.22 -5.71 11.05
CA GLU A 39 -9.09 -6.39 12.35
C GLU A 39 -7.63 -6.65 12.73
N VAL A 40 -6.73 -6.62 11.76
CA VAL A 40 -5.29 -6.81 12.01
C VAL A 40 -4.75 -5.63 12.81
N PRO A 41 -4.02 -5.88 13.91
CA PRO A 41 -3.37 -4.82 14.68
C PRO A 41 -2.42 -4.00 13.82
N VAL A 42 -2.49 -2.69 13.94
CA VAL A 42 -1.63 -1.74 13.23
C VAL A 42 -0.85 -0.88 14.23
N TYR A 43 0.33 -0.45 13.82
CA TYR A 43 1.19 0.40 14.65
C TYR A 43 0.79 1.89 14.64
N HIS A 44 -0.11 2.29 13.76
CA HIS A 44 -0.69 3.63 13.70
C HIS A 44 -2.08 3.58 13.05
N LYS A 45 -2.99 4.44 13.49
CA LYS A 45 -4.40 4.48 13.03
C LYS A 45 -4.58 4.74 11.52
N ASP A 46 -3.61 5.41 10.88
CA ASP A 46 -3.65 5.73 9.45
C ASP A 46 -3.10 4.60 8.56
N VAL A 47 -2.57 3.53 9.16
CA VAL A 47 -2.06 2.37 8.43
C VAL A 47 -3.20 1.47 8.00
N LYS A 48 -3.20 1.12 6.72
CA LYS A 48 -4.18 0.23 6.11
C LYS A 48 -3.54 -1.13 5.84
N VAL A 49 -4.26 -2.21 6.08
CA VAL A 49 -3.77 -3.57 5.84
C VAL A 49 -4.59 -4.24 4.75
N MET A 50 -3.88 -4.84 3.79
CA MET A 50 -4.44 -5.71 2.76
C MET A 50 -3.94 -7.14 2.95
N GLU A 51 -4.85 -8.09 2.91
CA GLU A 51 -4.53 -9.50 2.69
C GLU A 51 -4.31 -9.73 1.20
N VAL A 52 -3.24 -10.43 0.86
CA VAL A 52 -2.88 -10.77 -0.53
C VAL A 52 -3.12 -12.25 -0.75
N TYR A 53 -3.94 -12.59 -1.73
CA TYR A 53 -4.31 -13.96 -2.06
C TYR A 53 -3.86 -14.35 -3.48
N ASP A 54 -3.39 -15.58 -3.61
CA ASP A 54 -3.28 -16.30 -4.88
C ASP A 54 -4.35 -17.40 -4.88
N GLY A 55 -5.41 -17.19 -5.67
CA GLY A 55 -6.61 -18.01 -5.56
C GLY A 55 -7.23 -17.89 -4.17
N GLU A 56 -7.34 -19.02 -3.44
CA GLU A 56 -7.82 -19.07 -2.07
C GLU A 56 -6.69 -19.05 -1.02
N ARG A 57 -5.42 -19.12 -1.48
CA ARG A 57 -4.26 -19.16 -0.60
C ARG A 57 -3.85 -17.75 -0.18
N LEU A 58 -3.83 -17.50 1.12
CA LEU A 58 -3.26 -16.27 1.67
C LEU A 58 -1.74 -16.25 1.48
N MET A 59 -1.25 -15.32 0.68
CA MET A 59 0.18 -15.13 0.39
C MET A 59 0.89 -14.36 1.50
N GLY A 60 0.25 -13.34 2.06
CA GLY A 60 0.84 -12.49 3.08
C GLY A 60 -0.01 -11.27 3.37
N LEU A 61 0.51 -10.38 4.23
CA LEU A 61 -0.12 -9.11 4.54
C LEU A 61 0.73 -7.96 4.02
N LEU A 62 0.05 -6.95 3.46
CA LEU A 62 0.64 -5.74 2.95
C LEU A 62 0.10 -4.54 3.74
N TYR A 63 1.00 -3.85 4.44
CA TYR A 63 0.70 -2.65 5.20
C TYR A 63 0.97 -1.42 4.34
N PHE A 64 0.00 -0.53 4.24
CA PHE A 64 0.15 0.75 3.56
C PHE A 64 0.22 1.87 4.60
N ASP A 65 1.39 2.47 4.72
CA ASP A 65 1.67 3.59 5.60
C ASP A 65 1.93 4.85 4.75
N TYR A 66 0.86 5.52 4.36
CA TYR A 66 0.89 6.54 3.32
C TYR A 66 1.27 7.94 3.79
N PHE A 67 0.99 8.29 5.05
CA PHE A 67 0.99 9.68 5.48
C PHE A 67 2.13 10.01 6.44
N PRO A 68 2.63 11.28 6.41
CA PRO A 68 3.64 11.73 7.35
C PRO A 68 3.05 11.84 8.77
N ARG A 69 3.93 11.72 9.76
CA ARG A 69 3.65 11.97 11.18
C ARG A 69 4.93 12.29 11.93
N ALA A 70 4.80 12.78 13.17
CA ALA A 70 5.96 13.01 14.03
C ALA A 70 6.79 11.72 14.20
N GLY A 71 8.10 11.84 14.06
CA GLY A 71 9.05 10.74 14.19
C GLY A 71 9.21 9.86 12.95
N LYS A 72 8.37 10.02 11.93
CA LYS A 72 8.50 9.30 10.66
C LYS A 72 9.52 9.98 9.75
N LYS A 73 10.45 9.20 9.20
CA LYS A 73 11.42 9.69 8.20
C LYS A 73 10.73 10.05 6.89
N SER A 74 11.27 11.05 6.19
CA SER A 74 10.81 11.43 4.84
C SER A 74 11.23 10.40 3.80
N GLY A 75 10.61 10.48 2.62
CA GLY A 75 10.88 9.57 1.50
C GLY A 75 9.91 8.40 1.44
N ALA A 76 10.30 7.36 0.72
CA ALA A 76 9.50 6.15 0.54
C ALA A 76 10.40 4.93 0.62
N TRP A 77 9.92 3.87 1.26
CA TRP A 77 10.66 2.61 1.38
C TRP A 77 9.72 1.43 1.65
N MET A 78 10.26 0.25 1.50
CA MET A 78 9.61 -1.01 1.91
C MET A 78 10.32 -1.57 3.14
N THR A 79 9.56 -2.09 4.06
CA THR A 79 10.07 -2.81 5.25
C THR A 79 9.45 -4.19 5.30
N LEU A 80 10.29 -5.18 5.49
CA LEU A 80 9.89 -6.56 5.72
C LEU A 80 9.87 -6.82 7.24
N PHE A 81 8.69 -6.98 7.81
CA PHE A 81 8.54 -7.30 9.24
C PHE A 81 8.73 -8.79 9.52
N ARG A 82 8.36 -9.63 8.57
CA ARG A 82 8.51 -11.07 8.65
C ARG A 82 8.69 -11.64 7.25
N GLU A 83 9.67 -12.51 7.11
CA GLU A 83 9.97 -13.22 5.87
C GLU A 83 9.05 -14.40 5.65
N ASN A 84 8.91 -14.79 4.40
CA ASN A 84 8.36 -16.09 4.05
C ASN A 84 9.39 -17.18 4.38
N SER A 85 8.97 -18.20 5.11
CA SER A 85 9.81 -19.34 5.42
C SER A 85 8.99 -20.61 5.59
N ILE A 86 9.63 -21.75 5.40
CA ILE A 86 9.08 -23.06 5.70
C ILE A 86 10.02 -23.72 6.72
N ASN A 87 9.49 -24.07 7.89
CA ASN A 87 10.28 -24.73 8.93
C ASN A 87 10.49 -26.23 8.63
N ALA A 88 11.30 -26.88 9.47
CA ALA A 88 11.61 -28.31 9.31
C ALA A 88 10.36 -29.23 9.43
N LYS A 89 9.26 -28.73 9.99
CA LYS A 89 7.97 -29.44 10.11
C LYS A 89 7.05 -29.21 8.90
N GLY A 90 7.48 -28.40 7.90
CA GLY A 90 6.67 -28.03 6.76
C GLY A 90 5.66 -26.91 7.01
N GLU A 91 5.73 -26.25 8.17
CA GLU A 91 4.85 -25.11 8.49
C GLU A 91 5.36 -23.85 7.79
N GLU A 92 4.47 -23.19 7.07
CA GLU A 92 4.76 -21.98 6.30
C GLU A 92 4.51 -20.73 7.15
N THR A 93 5.52 -19.86 7.21
CA THR A 93 5.40 -18.50 7.74
C THR A 93 5.18 -17.53 6.60
N ARG A 94 4.10 -16.76 6.64
CA ARG A 94 3.75 -15.82 5.58
C ARG A 94 4.38 -14.46 5.81
N PRO A 95 4.80 -13.76 4.74
CA PRO A 95 5.45 -12.48 4.85
C PRO A 95 4.50 -11.39 5.34
N LEU A 96 5.06 -10.46 6.11
CA LEU A 96 4.44 -9.20 6.50
C LEU A 96 5.30 -8.07 5.94
N VAL A 97 4.75 -7.31 4.99
CA VAL A 97 5.47 -6.26 4.27
C VAL A 97 4.78 -4.93 4.49
N SER A 98 5.56 -3.87 4.72
CA SER A 98 5.05 -2.51 4.80
C SER A 98 5.62 -1.65 3.68
N LEU A 99 4.73 -0.94 2.98
CA LEU A 99 5.06 0.14 2.07
C LEU A 99 4.87 1.46 2.82
N VAL A 100 5.98 2.15 3.06
CA VAL A 100 6.00 3.40 3.81
C VAL A 100 6.22 4.56 2.85
N LEU A 101 5.31 5.52 2.89
CA LEU A 101 5.29 6.68 2.00
C LEU A 101 5.04 7.96 2.84
N ASN A 102 5.05 9.11 2.19
CA ASN A 102 4.80 10.39 2.84
C ASN A 102 3.96 11.31 1.92
N PHE A 103 2.80 10.83 1.50
CA PHE A 103 1.86 11.64 0.74
C PHE A 103 1.21 12.71 1.63
N THR A 104 0.83 13.83 1.04
CA THR A 104 0.07 14.85 1.76
C THR A 104 -1.24 14.28 2.25
N LYS A 105 -1.54 14.44 3.55
CA LYS A 105 -2.81 14.01 4.13
C LYS A 105 -4.00 14.70 3.46
N PRO A 106 -5.12 13.97 3.26
CA PRO A 106 -6.36 14.62 2.88
C PRO A 106 -6.83 15.56 4.01
N THR A 107 -7.55 16.61 3.62
CA THR A 107 -8.29 17.47 4.52
C THR A 107 -9.79 17.16 4.43
N GLU A 108 -10.63 17.82 5.24
CA GLU A 108 -12.09 17.64 5.15
C GLU A 108 -12.64 18.01 3.77
N ASN A 109 -11.98 18.94 3.07
CA ASN A 109 -12.45 19.50 1.80
C ASN A 109 -11.64 19.04 0.58
N GLU A 110 -10.48 18.40 0.79
CA GLU A 110 -9.59 18.01 -0.31
C GLU A 110 -9.09 16.57 -0.13
N PRO A 111 -9.18 15.73 -1.18
CA PRO A 111 -8.61 14.39 -1.15
C PRO A 111 -7.08 14.45 -1.14
N ALA A 112 -6.43 13.34 -0.77
CA ALA A 112 -5.00 13.19 -0.96
C ALA A 112 -4.70 13.12 -2.46
N LEU A 113 -3.99 14.13 -2.97
CA LEU A 113 -3.54 14.21 -4.36
C LEU A 113 -2.05 13.91 -4.42
N LEU A 114 -1.67 13.05 -5.37
CA LEU A 114 -0.27 12.70 -5.58
C LEU A 114 0.38 13.68 -6.57
N THR A 115 1.65 13.97 -6.34
CA THR A 115 2.50 14.71 -7.27
C THR A 115 3.39 13.74 -8.04
N PHE A 116 3.81 14.16 -9.21
CA PHE A 116 4.88 13.49 -9.96
C PHE A 116 6.21 13.55 -9.24
#